data_e5fea4c5261ae92ebabd9a43ec759bc4
#
_entry.id   e5fea4c5261ae92ebabd9a43ec759bc4
#
_cell.length_a   1.000
_cell.length_b   1.000
_cell.length_c   1.000
_cell.angle_alpha   90.00
_cell.angle_beta   90.00
_cell.angle_gamma   90.00
#
_symmetry.space_group_name_H-M   'P 1'
#
loop_
_entity.id
_entity.type
_entity.pdbx_description
1 polymer ?
#
loop_
_entity_poly.entity_id
_entity_poly.type
_entity_poly.pdbx_seq_one_letter_code
_entity_poly.pdbx_strand_id
1 'polypeptide(L)'
;MIYDFGPRAQWVYTILRERITSGEFTPGMRLPSHTDLAAEFGVAPLTVRQVLSRLEDEGIVSRQQGRGTFVREKTIPAVLIAEDDPEMAALLGAHIQRAGYRPLTASNPIDAMHILQNDENISLIFSDVRMPDRDSGIEFIRTVRRRWPQLPLAAITGFPEDLSELHGSPESPVLILPKPVWAHQIQEALRLALRTTYNHMNYDRPYNQNP
;
A
#
# COMPACT_ATOMS: atom_id res chain seq x y z
N MET A 1 -10.12 10.67 -13.29
CA MET A 1 -11.29 10.83 -14.18
C MET A 1 -12.51 11.00 -13.28
N ILE A 2 -13.22 12.12 -13.35
CA ILE A 2 -14.48 12.31 -12.61
C ILE A 2 -15.52 11.50 -13.35
N TYR A 3 -15.94 10.37 -12.79
CA TYR A 3 -17.07 9.61 -13.32
C TYR A 3 -18.34 10.39 -12.99
N ASP A 4 -18.83 11.13 -13.95
CA ASP A 4 -20.18 11.72 -13.86
C ASP A 4 -21.18 10.61 -14.13
N PHE A 5 -21.61 9.96 -13.06
CA PHE A 5 -22.63 8.92 -13.12
C PHE A 5 -24.01 9.59 -13.20
N GLY A 6 -24.80 9.19 -14.19
CA GLY A 6 -26.22 9.47 -14.12
C GLY A 6 -26.84 8.89 -12.83
N PRO A 7 -27.99 9.43 -12.39
CA PRO A 7 -28.59 9.09 -11.07
C PRO A 7 -28.76 7.58 -10.81
N ARG A 8 -29.09 6.81 -11.86
CA ARG A 8 -29.25 5.34 -11.75
C ARG A 8 -27.94 4.62 -11.52
N ALA A 9 -26.86 5.03 -12.17
CA ALA A 9 -25.54 4.43 -11.97
C ALA A 9 -25.00 4.78 -10.58
N GLN A 10 -25.22 6.01 -10.11
CA GLN A 10 -24.83 6.42 -8.75
C GLN A 10 -25.58 5.63 -7.68
N TRP A 11 -26.86 5.36 -7.87
CA TRP A 11 -27.66 4.55 -6.96
C TRP A 11 -27.16 3.09 -6.91
N VAL A 12 -26.91 2.44 -8.05
CA VAL A 12 -26.33 1.08 -8.12
C VAL A 12 -24.97 1.03 -7.45
N TYR A 13 -24.12 2.03 -7.69
CA TYR A 13 -22.80 2.12 -7.06
C TYR A 13 -22.91 2.18 -5.53
N THR A 14 -23.79 3.03 -5.02
CA THR A 14 -23.98 3.18 -3.56
C THR A 14 -24.42 1.88 -2.91
N ILE A 15 -25.40 1.18 -3.50
CA ILE A 15 -25.89 -0.09 -2.95
C ILE A 15 -24.83 -1.18 -3.02
N LEU A 16 -24.16 -1.36 -4.17
CA LEU A 16 -23.11 -2.38 -4.27
C LEU A 16 -21.96 -2.13 -3.30
N ARG A 17 -21.54 -0.87 -3.13
CA ARG A 17 -20.52 -0.51 -2.16
C ARG A 17 -20.97 -0.80 -0.73
N GLU A 18 -22.21 -0.50 -0.39
CA GLU A 18 -22.78 -0.78 0.93
C GLU A 18 -22.85 -2.30 1.20
N ARG A 19 -23.31 -3.12 0.25
CA ARG A 19 -23.35 -4.58 0.37
C ARG A 19 -21.96 -5.20 0.55
N ILE A 20 -20.92 -4.61 -0.08
CA ILE A 20 -19.53 -5.03 0.13
C ILE A 20 -19.03 -4.60 1.51
N THR A 21 -19.30 -3.36 1.93
CA THR A 21 -18.81 -2.85 3.22
C THR A 21 -19.54 -3.45 4.43
N SER A 22 -20.81 -3.82 4.29
CA SER A 22 -21.58 -4.53 5.31
C SER A 22 -21.22 -6.02 5.45
N GLY A 23 -20.41 -6.55 4.51
CA GLY A 23 -19.99 -7.95 4.53
C GLY A 23 -20.97 -8.93 3.88
N GLU A 24 -22.01 -8.46 3.20
CA GLU A 24 -22.88 -9.31 2.38
C GLU A 24 -22.07 -9.97 1.26
N PHE A 25 -21.19 -9.22 0.61
CA PHE A 25 -20.15 -9.72 -0.27
C PHE A 25 -18.80 -9.68 0.46
N THR A 26 -18.35 -10.83 0.94
CA THR A 26 -17.10 -10.94 1.69
C THR A 26 -15.88 -10.84 0.77
N PRO A 27 -14.70 -10.45 1.30
CA PRO A 27 -13.44 -10.48 0.57
C PRO A 27 -13.18 -11.84 -0.08
N GLY A 28 -12.72 -11.83 -1.33
CA GLY A 28 -12.54 -13.02 -2.17
C GLY A 28 -13.82 -13.56 -2.81
N MET A 29 -14.99 -13.12 -2.39
CA MET A 29 -16.26 -13.58 -2.95
C MET A 29 -16.46 -13.08 -4.38
N ARG A 30 -16.97 -13.95 -5.24
CA ARG A 30 -17.37 -13.60 -6.59
C ARG A 30 -18.70 -12.84 -6.55
N LEU A 31 -18.75 -11.67 -7.18
CA LEU A 31 -19.99 -10.93 -7.41
C LEU A 31 -20.85 -11.62 -8.47
N PRO A 32 -22.19 -11.45 -8.44
CA PRO A 32 -23.06 -11.83 -9.54
C PRO A 32 -22.59 -11.21 -10.85
N SER A 33 -22.94 -11.81 -11.98
CA SER A 33 -22.53 -11.28 -13.28
C SER A 33 -23.14 -9.87 -13.53
N HIS A 34 -22.52 -9.10 -14.40
CA HIS A 34 -23.07 -7.77 -14.76
C HIS A 34 -24.48 -7.84 -15.35
N THR A 35 -24.86 -8.97 -15.95
CA THR A 35 -26.22 -9.22 -16.45
C THR A 35 -27.19 -9.56 -15.33
N ASP A 36 -26.78 -10.34 -14.35
CA ASP A 36 -27.60 -10.67 -13.18
C ASP A 36 -27.84 -9.43 -12.32
N LEU A 37 -26.78 -8.65 -12.05
CA LEU A 37 -26.90 -7.37 -11.34
C LEU A 37 -27.77 -6.36 -12.13
N ALA A 38 -27.69 -6.34 -13.46
CA ALA A 38 -28.52 -5.47 -14.27
C ALA A 38 -30.01 -5.86 -14.16
N ALA A 39 -30.30 -7.15 -14.15
CA ALA A 39 -31.67 -7.65 -13.94
C ALA A 39 -32.16 -7.33 -12.51
N GLU A 40 -31.33 -7.55 -11.49
CA GLU A 40 -31.64 -7.26 -10.08
C GLU A 40 -31.98 -5.77 -9.86
N PHE A 41 -31.15 -4.87 -10.40
CA PHE A 41 -31.31 -3.42 -10.22
C PHE A 41 -32.26 -2.77 -11.24
N GLY A 42 -32.77 -3.49 -12.23
CA GLY A 42 -33.62 -2.93 -13.27
C GLY A 42 -32.92 -1.85 -14.13
N VAL A 43 -31.64 -2.04 -14.42
CA VAL A 43 -30.82 -1.11 -15.21
C VAL A 43 -30.19 -1.80 -16.44
N ALA A 44 -29.68 -1.01 -17.37
CA ALA A 44 -28.95 -1.58 -18.52
C ALA A 44 -27.63 -2.25 -18.07
N PRO A 45 -27.21 -3.38 -18.68
CA PRO A 45 -25.94 -4.03 -18.38
C PRO A 45 -24.71 -3.11 -18.50
N LEU A 46 -24.77 -2.14 -19.42
CA LEU A 46 -23.71 -1.13 -19.57
C LEU A 46 -23.55 -0.27 -18.31
N THR A 47 -24.66 0.09 -17.66
CA THR A 47 -24.65 0.85 -16.40
C THR A 47 -23.92 0.09 -15.30
N VAL A 48 -24.19 -1.21 -15.16
CA VAL A 48 -23.49 -2.06 -14.18
C VAL A 48 -22.01 -2.18 -14.53
N ARG A 49 -21.65 -2.33 -15.81
CA ARG A 49 -20.24 -2.37 -16.22
C ARG A 49 -19.49 -1.10 -15.84
N GLN A 50 -20.10 0.08 -15.99
CA GLN A 50 -19.52 1.36 -15.58
C GLN A 50 -19.31 1.40 -14.07
N VAL A 51 -20.31 0.97 -13.28
CA VAL A 51 -20.21 0.89 -11.82
C VAL A 51 -19.10 -0.07 -11.37
N LEU A 52 -19.05 -1.27 -11.96
CA LEU A 52 -18.00 -2.25 -11.65
C LEU A 52 -16.60 -1.73 -12.04
N SER A 53 -16.49 -0.97 -13.14
CA SER A 53 -15.22 -0.33 -13.53
C SER A 53 -14.75 0.67 -12.47
N ARG A 54 -15.67 1.48 -11.95
CA ARG A 54 -15.35 2.43 -10.89
C ARG A 54 -14.94 1.74 -9.60
N LEU A 55 -15.69 0.70 -9.17
CA LEU A 55 -15.33 -0.09 -7.99
C LEU A 55 -13.95 -0.77 -8.14
N GLU A 56 -13.59 -1.16 -9.37
CA GLU A 56 -12.27 -1.69 -9.69
C GLU A 56 -11.19 -0.60 -9.63
N ASP A 57 -11.46 0.59 -10.17
CA ASP A 57 -10.56 1.74 -10.08
C ASP A 57 -10.32 2.20 -8.63
N GLU A 58 -11.35 2.05 -7.77
CA GLU A 58 -11.26 2.29 -6.32
C GLU A 58 -10.60 1.14 -5.55
N GLY A 59 -10.22 0.04 -6.23
CA GLY A 59 -9.59 -1.11 -5.61
C GLY A 59 -10.52 -1.97 -4.74
N ILE A 60 -11.85 -1.78 -4.85
CA ILE A 60 -12.85 -2.52 -4.07
C ILE A 60 -13.12 -3.91 -4.67
N VAL A 61 -13.07 -4.01 -6.00
CA VAL A 61 -13.21 -5.27 -6.72
C VAL A 61 -12.07 -5.50 -7.70
N SER A 62 -11.90 -6.73 -8.16
CA SER A 62 -10.98 -7.11 -9.24
C SER A 62 -11.71 -7.91 -10.31
N ARG A 63 -11.43 -7.62 -11.58
CA ARG A 63 -11.95 -8.41 -12.70
C ARG A 63 -10.91 -9.42 -13.13
N GLN A 64 -11.33 -10.67 -13.22
CA GLN A 64 -10.53 -11.75 -13.75
C GLN A 64 -11.14 -12.20 -15.07
N GLN A 65 -10.38 -12.07 -16.16
CA GLN A 65 -10.87 -12.40 -17.49
C GLN A 65 -11.39 -13.85 -17.55
N GLY A 66 -12.61 -14.05 -18.02
CA GLY A 66 -13.28 -15.35 -18.10
C GLY A 66 -13.76 -15.93 -16.76
N ARG A 67 -13.37 -15.37 -15.60
CA ARG A 67 -13.71 -15.88 -14.27
C ARG A 67 -14.75 -15.04 -13.53
N GLY A 68 -14.84 -13.74 -13.83
CA GLY A 68 -15.81 -12.84 -13.24
C GLY A 68 -15.18 -11.66 -12.45
N THR A 69 -16.03 -11.01 -11.64
CA THR A 69 -15.63 -9.92 -10.74
C THR A 69 -15.63 -10.43 -9.31
N PHE A 70 -14.59 -10.15 -8.56
CA PHE A 70 -14.40 -10.59 -7.18
C PHE A 70 -14.20 -9.40 -6.26
N VAL A 71 -14.74 -9.47 -5.04
CA VAL A 71 -14.43 -8.49 -3.99
C VAL A 71 -12.96 -8.62 -3.65
N ARG A 72 -12.21 -7.51 -3.68
CA ARG A 72 -10.81 -7.56 -3.28
C ARG A 72 -10.70 -7.87 -1.80
N GLU A 73 -9.77 -8.75 -1.48
CA GLU A 73 -9.30 -8.87 -0.12
C GLU A 73 -8.68 -7.53 0.27
N LYS A 74 -9.16 -6.94 1.36
CA LYS A 74 -8.55 -5.76 1.93
C LYS A 74 -7.25 -6.23 2.58
N THR A 75 -6.20 -6.38 1.79
CA THR A 75 -4.88 -6.66 2.33
C THR A 75 -4.48 -5.49 3.21
N ILE A 76 -4.29 -5.74 4.50
CA ILE A 76 -3.73 -4.73 5.40
C ILE A 76 -2.29 -4.46 4.91
N PRO A 77 -1.98 -3.22 4.50
CA PRO A 77 -0.64 -2.92 4.04
C PRO A 77 0.39 -3.24 5.11
N ALA A 78 1.50 -3.83 4.71
CA ALA A 78 2.58 -4.16 5.62
C ALA A 78 3.58 -3.00 5.73
N VAL A 79 4.21 -2.90 6.89
CA VAL A 79 5.34 -2.01 7.14
C VAL A 79 6.50 -2.87 7.66
N LEU A 80 7.60 -2.86 6.92
CA LEU A 80 8.80 -3.56 7.32
C LEU A 80 9.58 -2.73 8.34
N ILE A 81 10.00 -3.36 9.42
CA ILE A 81 10.89 -2.82 10.46
C ILE A 81 12.18 -3.62 10.40
N ALA A 82 13.26 -2.99 9.97
CA ALA A 82 14.61 -3.53 10.02
C ALA A 82 15.34 -2.88 11.19
N GLU A 83 15.40 -3.58 12.32
CA GLU A 83 15.95 -3.10 13.61
C GLU A 83 16.47 -4.30 14.39
N ASP A 84 17.72 -4.26 14.83
CA ASP A 84 18.36 -5.35 15.58
C ASP A 84 18.08 -5.29 17.09
N ASP A 85 17.64 -4.14 17.61
CA ASP A 85 17.15 -4.01 18.99
C ASP A 85 15.69 -4.51 19.08
N PRO A 86 15.43 -5.64 19.78
CA PRO A 86 14.09 -6.20 19.87
C PRO A 86 13.08 -5.32 20.61
N GLU A 87 13.54 -4.49 21.58
CA GLU A 87 12.66 -3.59 22.31
C GLU A 87 12.20 -2.44 21.40
N MET A 88 13.11 -1.88 20.63
CA MET A 88 12.79 -0.85 19.64
C MET A 88 11.91 -1.40 18.53
N ALA A 89 12.20 -2.58 17.99
CA ALA A 89 11.38 -3.24 16.99
C ALA A 89 9.94 -3.48 17.49
N ALA A 90 9.78 -3.94 18.74
CA ALA A 90 8.48 -4.13 19.37
C ALA A 90 7.72 -2.82 19.57
N LEU A 91 8.40 -1.75 19.99
CA LEU A 91 7.82 -0.42 20.15
C LEU A 91 7.28 0.13 18.81
N LEU A 92 8.10 0.08 17.76
CA LEU A 92 7.71 0.48 16.40
C LEU A 92 6.52 -0.36 15.91
N GLY A 93 6.59 -1.68 16.10
CA GLY A 93 5.52 -2.61 15.74
C GLY A 93 4.18 -2.27 16.37
N ALA A 94 4.18 -1.93 17.68
CA ALA A 94 2.96 -1.53 18.38
C ALA A 94 2.35 -0.24 17.83
N HIS A 95 3.17 0.75 17.46
CA HIS A 95 2.69 1.98 16.83
C HIS A 95 2.13 1.74 15.44
N ILE A 96 2.80 0.92 14.62
CA ILE A 96 2.38 0.54 13.28
C ILE A 96 1.05 -0.22 13.32
N GLN A 97 0.91 -1.18 14.24
CA GLN A 97 -0.32 -1.95 14.40
C GLN A 97 -1.50 -1.07 14.84
N ARG A 98 -1.28 -0.13 15.78
CA ARG A 98 -2.30 0.85 16.18
C ARG A 98 -2.74 1.77 15.03
N ALA A 99 -1.85 2.04 14.09
CA ALA A 99 -2.16 2.81 12.90
C ALA A 99 -2.88 2.00 11.82
N GLY A 100 -3.16 0.70 12.05
CA GLY A 100 -3.91 -0.15 11.13
C GLY A 100 -3.07 -0.84 10.06
N TYR A 101 -1.75 -0.91 10.25
CA TYR A 101 -0.82 -1.62 9.37
C TYR A 101 -0.36 -2.94 9.99
N ARG A 102 0.12 -3.86 9.15
CA ARG A 102 0.72 -5.13 9.58
C ARG A 102 2.24 -4.95 9.73
N PRO A 103 2.80 -4.97 10.95
CA PRO A 103 4.23 -4.89 11.13
C PRO A 103 4.89 -6.22 10.72
N LEU A 104 6.01 -6.11 10.01
CA LEU A 104 6.95 -7.19 9.70
C LEU A 104 8.30 -6.80 10.26
N THR A 105 8.93 -7.67 11.03
CA THR A 105 10.21 -7.36 11.69
C THR A 105 11.33 -8.22 11.13
N ALA A 106 12.48 -7.60 10.96
CA ALA A 106 13.74 -8.25 10.61
C ALA A 106 14.85 -7.69 11.51
N SER A 107 15.67 -8.55 12.09
CA SER A 107 16.76 -8.15 12.97
C SER A 107 18.10 -7.92 12.25
N ASN A 108 18.11 -8.07 10.94
CA ASN A 108 19.30 -7.88 10.11
C ASN A 108 18.92 -7.60 8.64
N PRO A 109 19.83 -7.06 7.83
CA PRO A 109 19.61 -6.76 6.42
C PRO A 109 19.20 -7.95 5.55
N ILE A 110 19.71 -9.16 5.84
CA ILE A 110 19.46 -10.37 5.05
C ILE A 110 18.00 -10.77 5.20
N ASP A 111 17.50 -10.85 6.43
CA ASP A 111 16.10 -11.16 6.70
C ASP A 111 15.16 -10.08 6.15
N ALA A 112 15.54 -8.80 6.29
CA ALA A 112 14.78 -7.70 5.71
C ALA A 112 14.67 -7.80 4.19
N MET A 113 15.75 -8.14 3.49
CA MET A 113 15.76 -8.37 2.05
C MET A 113 14.90 -9.58 1.65
N HIS A 114 14.93 -10.66 2.45
CA HIS A 114 14.08 -11.83 2.20
C HIS A 114 12.60 -11.47 2.31
N ILE A 115 12.20 -10.70 3.31
CA ILE A 115 10.83 -10.23 3.48
C ILE A 115 10.41 -9.37 2.29
N LEU A 116 11.24 -8.40 1.86
CA LEU A 116 10.97 -7.52 0.72
C LEU A 116 10.79 -8.26 -0.61
N GLN A 117 11.43 -9.41 -0.77
CA GLN A 117 11.32 -10.23 -1.99
C GLN A 117 10.06 -11.09 -2.02
N ASN A 118 9.48 -11.40 -0.86
CA ASN A 118 8.37 -12.35 -0.74
C ASN A 118 7.02 -11.72 -0.37
N ASP A 119 6.99 -10.44 0.01
CA ASP A 119 5.76 -9.74 0.35
C ASP A 119 5.61 -8.47 -0.52
N GLU A 120 4.71 -8.53 -1.49
CA GLU A 120 4.43 -7.44 -2.43
C GLU A 120 3.58 -6.31 -1.81
N ASN A 121 3.09 -6.50 -0.58
CA ASN A 121 2.16 -5.56 0.06
C ASN A 121 2.84 -4.61 1.06
N ILE A 122 4.18 -4.49 0.98
CA ILE A 122 4.94 -3.57 1.83
C ILE A 122 4.77 -2.14 1.31
N SER A 123 4.27 -1.26 2.17
CA SER A 123 3.99 0.14 1.85
C SER A 123 5.02 1.13 2.39
N LEU A 124 5.83 0.71 3.36
CA LEU A 124 6.87 1.54 3.99
C LEU A 124 7.91 0.65 4.63
N ILE A 125 9.15 1.12 4.68
CA ILE A 125 10.24 0.54 5.47
C ILE A 125 10.67 1.53 6.53
N PHE A 126 10.76 1.08 7.78
CA PHE A 126 11.58 1.68 8.82
C PHE A 126 12.87 0.88 8.93
N SER A 127 14.02 1.53 8.83
CA SER A 127 15.32 0.86 8.89
C SER A 127 16.25 1.57 9.87
N ASP A 128 16.76 0.85 10.85
CA ASP A 128 17.97 1.32 11.55
C ASP A 128 19.13 1.39 10.55
N VAL A 129 19.98 2.39 10.73
CA VAL A 129 21.18 2.60 9.92
C VAL A 129 22.35 1.75 10.42
N ARG A 130 22.39 1.43 11.72
CA ARG A 130 23.45 0.63 12.33
C ARG A 130 22.93 -0.75 12.74
N MET A 131 22.84 -1.66 11.77
CA MET A 131 22.21 -2.97 11.92
C MET A 131 23.03 -4.07 11.20
N PRO A 132 23.89 -4.83 11.85
CA PRO A 132 24.46 -4.61 13.19
C PRO A 132 25.53 -3.51 13.22
N ASP A 133 26.00 -3.05 12.07
CA ASP A 133 26.98 -1.99 11.92
C ASP A 133 26.51 -0.95 10.88
N ARG A 134 27.23 0.17 10.80
CA ARG A 134 26.91 1.28 9.90
C ARG A 134 26.90 0.86 8.42
N ASP A 135 27.91 0.12 8.02
CA ASP A 135 28.12 -0.18 6.59
C ASP A 135 27.05 -1.15 6.07
N SER A 136 26.65 -2.12 6.86
CA SER A 136 25.58 -3.08 6.54
C SER A 136 24.22 -2.41 6.39
N GLY A 137 23.86 -1.50 7.29
CA GLY A 137 22.60 -0.77 7.21
C GLY A 137 22.55 0.22 6.05
N ILE A 138 23.63 0.94 5.79
CA ILE A 138 23.76 1.84 4.63
C ILE A 138 23.64 1.07 3.31
N GLU A 139 24.34 -0.05 3.18
CA GLU A 139 24.26 -0.86 1.95
C GLU A 139 22.87 -1.47 1.76
N PHE A 140 22.19 -1.85 2.83
CA PHE A 140 20.80 -2.25 2.78
C PHE A 140 19.92 -1.14 2.20
N ILE A 141 19.99 0.08 2.74
CA ILE A 141 19.22 1.23 2.27
C ILE A 141 19.54 1.53 0.79
N ARG A 142 20.80 1.53 0.39
CA ARG A 142 21.21 1.71 -1.02
C ARG A 142 20.63 0.64 -1.93
N THR A 143 20.62 -0.62 -1.48
CA THR A 143 20.08 -1.75 -2.24
C THR A 143 18.57 -1.64 -2.38
N VAL A 144 17.87 -1.27 -1.32
CA VAL A 144 16.41 -1.00 -1.36
C VAL A 144 16.12 0.12 -2.36
N ARG A 145 16.84 1.23 -2.33
CA ARG A 145 16.64 2.35 -3.25
C ARG A 145 16.87 1.97 -4.70
N ARG A 146 17.85 1.14 -4.97
CA ARG A 146 18.16 0.65 -6.32
C ARG A 146 17.10 -0.31 -6.85
N ARG A 147 16.55 -1.20 -6.00
CA ARG A 147 15.60 -2.25 -6.42
C ARG A 147 14.14 -1.80 -6.35
N TRP A 148 13.79 -1.00 -5.36
CA TRP A 148 12.45 -0.47 -5.13
C TRP A 148 12.49 1.05 -4.95
N PRO A 149 12.80 1.81 -6.01
CA PRO A 149 13.01 3.27 -5.90
C PRO A 149 11.77 4.01 -5.40
N GLN A 150 10.58 3.47 -5.63
CA GLN A 150 9.31 4.10 -5.24
C GLN A 150 8.80 3.68 -3.86
N LEU A 151 9.41 2.66 -3.25
CA LEU A 151 8.96 2.20 -1.93
C LEU A 151 9.41 3.21 -0.86
N PRO A 152 8.49 3.85 -0.12
CA PRO A 152 8.85 4.77 0.95
C PRO A 152 9.79 4.13 1.97
N LEU A 153 10.80 4.89 2.41
CA LEU A 153 11.77 4.44 3.41
C LEU A 153 12.06 5.54 4.42
N ALA A 154 11.99 5.19 5.69
CA ALA A 154 12.41 6.02 6.81
C ALA A 154 13.63 5.38 7.48
N ALA A 155 14.76 6.07 7.43
CA ALA A 155 15.99 5.68 8.12
C ALA A 155 15.94 6.21 9.55
N ILE A 156 16.12 5.32 10.52
CA ILE A 156 16.15 5.63 11.94
C ILE A 156 17.62 5.60 12.40
N THR A 157 18.11 6.66 13.03
CA THR A 157 19.51 6.70 13.46
C THR A 157 19.74 7.61 14.64
N GLY A 158 20.67 7.23 15.51
CA GLY A 158 21.25 8.10 16.53
C GLY A 158 22.38 9.00 15.99
N PHE A 159 22.77 8.81 14.73
CA PHE A 159 23.92 9.46 14.10
C PHE A 159 23.50 10.01 12.73
N PRO A 160 22.81 11.15 12.68
CA PRO A 160 22.31 11.73 11.41
C PRO A 160 23.41 12.00 10.38
N GLU A 161 24.65 12.22 10.84
CA GLU A 161 25.83 12.41 9.98
C GLU A 161 26.14 11.18 9.11
N ASP A 162 25.79 9.97 9.54
CA ASP A 162 25.96 8.74 8.76
C ASP A 162 25.15 8.77 7.45
N LEU A 163 24.14 9.62 7.39
CA LEU A 163 23.19 9.71 6.28
C LEU A 163 23.52 10.82 5.28
N SER A 164 24.59 11.58 5.49
CA SER A 164 25.01 12.64 4.57
C SER A 164 25.21 12.17 3.12
N GLU A 165 25.50 10.87 2.94
CA GLU A 165 25.67 10.21 1.65
C GLU A 165 24.38 9.56 1.10
N LEU A 166 23.29 9.55 1.90
CA LEU A 166 22.04 8.85 1.57
C LEU A 166 20.87 9.80 1.27
N HIS A 167 21.16 11.06 0.98
CA HIS A 167 20.13 11.97 0.47
C HIS A 167 19.51 11.33 -0.77
N GLY A 168 18.33 10.74 -0.62
CA GLY A 168 17.58 10.15 -1.73
C GLY A 168 17.40 11.15 -2.88
N SER A 169 17.05 10.67 -4.05
CA SER A 169 16.65 11.58 -5.13
C SER A 169 15.37 12.31 -4.75
N PRO A 170 15.07 13.47 -5.35
CA PRO A 170 13.79 14.16 -5.14
C PRO A 170 12.57 13.26 -5.41
N GLU A 171 12.72 12.28 -6.32
CA GLU A 171 11.68 11.33 -6.68
C GLU A 171 11.56 10.15 -5.68
N SER A 172 12.59 9.92 -4.87
CA SER A 172 12.64 8.82 -3.89
C SER A 172 13.38 9.26 -2.63
N PRO A 173 12.80 10.16 -1.82
CA PRO A 173 13.44 10.69 -0.64
C PRO A 173 13.56 9.62 0.45
N VAL A 174 14.67 9.65 1.18
CA VAL A 174 14.82 8.92 2.44
C VAL A 174 14.41 9.86 3.58
N LEU A 175 13.35 9.49 4.30
CA LEU A 175 12.96 10.22 5.49
C LEU A 175 13.93 9.87 6.63
N ILE A 176 14.52 10.88 7.26
CA ILE A 176 15.47 10.68 8.35
C ILE A 176 14.76 10.92 9.68
N LEU A 177 14.76 9.92 10.54
CA LEU A 177 14.19 9.97 11.88
C LEU A 177 15.31 9.81 12.91
N PRO A 178 15.72 10.90 13.60
CA PRO A 178 16.73 10.80 14.65
C PRO A 178 16.19 10.04 15.87
N LYS A 179 17.01 9.18 16.46
CA LYS A 179 16.71 8.54 17.77
C LYS A 179 16.88 9.59 18.90
N PRO A 180 15.97 9.67 19.87
CA PRO A 180 14.79 8.84 20.07
C PRO A 180 13.64 9.19 19.13
N VAL A 181 12.97 8.15 18.55
CA VAL A 181 11.86 8.32 17.62
C VAL A 181 10.58 8.54 18.41
N TRP A 182 9.83 9.60 18.04
CA TRP A 182 8.58 9.95 18.69
C TRP A 182 7.38 9.45 17.92
N ALA A 183 6.29 9.13 18.60
CA ALA A 183 5.06 8.60 18.01
C ALA A 183 4.52 9.45 16.84
N HIS A 184 4.59 10.79 16.94
CA HIS A 184 4.14 11.67 15.86
C HIS A 184 4.99 11.56 14.58
N GLN A 185 6.29 11.27 14.69
CA GLN A 185 7.19 11.08 13.55
C GLN A 185 6.86 9.76 12.82
N ILE A 186 6.54 8.69 13.58
CA ILE A 186 6.08 7.42 13.01
C ILE A 186 4.76 7.62 12.26
N GLN A 187 3.81 8.34 12.85
CA GLN A 187 2.53 8.65 12.22
C GLN A 187 2.69 9.47 10.95
N GLU A 188 3.59 10.45 10.94
CA GLU A 188 3.86 11.26 9.75
C GLU A 188 4.50 10.44 8.63
N ALA A 189 5.46 9.56 8.95
CA ALA A 189 6.05 8.64 7.99
C ALA A 189 5.00 7.72 7.35
N LEU A 190 4.11 7.14 8.17
CA LEU A 190 2.99 6.32 7.70
C LEU A 190 2.04 7.12 6.79
N ARG A 191 1.74 8.37 7.14
CA ARG A 191 0.90 9.26 6.33
C ARG A 191 1.53 9.60 4.98
N LEU A 192 2.83 9.81 4.94
CA LEU A 192 3.57 10.08 3.69
C LEU A 192 3.59 8.85 2.78
N ALA A 193 3.79 7.66 3.35
CA ALA A 193 3.72 6.39 2.61
C ALA A 193 2.37 6.18 1.94
N LEU A 194 1.27 6.46 2.65
CA LEU A 194 -0.09 6.36 2.08
C LEU A 194 -0.32 7.30 0.90
N ARG A 195 0.20 8.53 0.96
CA ARG A 195 0.08 9.48 -0.16
C ARG A 195 0.82 9.01 -1.40
N THR A 196 1.99 8.42 -1.22
CA THR A 196 2.81 7.89 -2.30
C THR A 196 2.13 6.68 -2.95
N THR A 197 1.61 5.75 -2.16
CA THR A 197 0.87 4.56 -2.65
C THR A 197 -0.40 4.96 -3.41
N TYR A 198 -1.15 5.95 -2.92
CA TYR A 198 -2.37 6.44 -3.58
C TYR A 198 -2.08 7.11 -4.93
N ASN A 199 -0.99 7.85 -5.03
CA ASN A 199 -0.58 8.48 -6.29
C ASN A 199 -0.11 7.45 -7.33
N HIS A 200 0.61 6.39 -6.93
CA HIS A 200 1.05 5.32 -7.86
C HIS A 200 -0.10 4.48 -8.41
N MET A 201 -1.11 4.17 -7.60
CA MET A 201 -2.31 3.47 -8.08
C MET A 201 -3.07 4.25 -9.16
N ASN A 202 -2.87 5.57 -9.25
CA ASN A 202 -3.53 6.42 -10.24
C ASN A 202 -2.68 6.74 -11.49
N TYR A 203 -1.35 6.49 -11.46
CA TYR A 203 -0.44 6.84 -12.58
C TYR A 203 -0.01 5.64 -13.44
N ASP A 204 -0.09 4.41 -12.98
CA ASP A 204 0.38 3.21 -13.71
C ASP A 204 -0.64 2.62 -14.70
N ARG A 205 -1.47 3.47 -15.34
CA ARG A 205 -2.19 3.04 -16.54
C ARG A 205 -1.47 3.56 -17.78
N PRO A 206 -0.88 2.68 -18.60
CA PRO A 206 -0.43 3.09 -19.92
C PRO A 206 -1.63 3.62 -20.69
N TYR A 207 -1.53 4.86 -21.14
CA TYR A 207 -2.43 5.46 -22.10
C TYR A 207 -2.35 4.63 -23.39
N ASN A 208 -3.34 3.74 -23.58
CA ASN A 208 -3.41 2.95 -24.79
C ASN A 208 -3.80 3.90 -25.94
N GLN A 209 -2.77 4.42 -26.63
CA GLN A 209 -2.93 5.04 -27.92
C GLN A 209 -3.23 3.91 -28.92
N ASN A 210 -4.49 3.75 -29.26
CA ASN A 210 -4.86 3.04 -30.47
C ASN A 210 -5.30 4.08 -31.52
N PRO A 211 -4.75 3.98 -32.75
CA PRO A 211 -5.06 4.88 -33.86
C PRO A 211 -6.49 4.77 -34.35
#